data_43e002992530ef2a12ed26a887edef28
#
_entry.id   43e002992530ef2a12ed26a887edef28
#
_cell.length_a   1.000
_cell.length_b   1.000
_cell.length_c   1.000
_cell.angle_alpha   90.00
_cell.angle_beta   90.00
_cell.angle_gamma   90.00
#
_symmetry.space_group_name_H-M   'P 1'
#
loop_
_entity.id
_entity.type
_entity.pdbx_description
1 polymer ?
#
loop_
_entity_poly.entity_id
_entity_poly.type
_entity_poly.pdbx_seq_one_letter_code
_entity_poly.pdbx_strand_id
1 'polypeptide(L)'
;KAMFSGNAKALVAVQVPAGTTDILYSMRVATSEQSRSADGEFHNNLTRSYKKIKMLGMPLYEKESNRGVFVTLLDDNRPIREEDAYCNMYVFRNKTQAKQFQDGTKAASQLSYDVDYSTLGTQSCNGRIPTKGLRTIYLGFENERVRYTNYLWVEVVAVVPTTEYYTTKYSVQ
;
A
#
# COMPACT_ATOMS: atom_id res chain seq x y z
N LYS A 1 5.10 11.03 6.97
CA LYS A 1 4.24 11.07 8.16
C LYS A 1 3.12 12.05 7.89
N ALA A 2 1.91 11.57 7.64
CA ALA A 2 0.73 12.42 7.58
C ALA A 2 0.04 12.37 8.94
N MET A 3 0.08 13.47 9.68
CA MET A 3 -0.75 13.64 10.88
C MET A 3 -2.08 14.27 10.45
N PHE A 4 -3.17 13.62 10.80
CA PHE A 4 -4.52 14.14 10.56
C PHE A 4 -5.02 14.83 11.80
N SER A 5 -5.09 16.15 11.78
CA SER A 5 -5.82 16.93 12.78
C SER A 5 -7.08 17.48 12.11
N GLY A 6 -8.23 16.98 12.52
CA GLY A 6 -9.53 17.58 12.21
C GLY A 6 -10.25 17.15 10.94
N ASN A 7 -9.62 16.41 10.02
CA ASN A 7 -10.31 15.89 8.83
C ASN A 7 -10.41 14.36 8.87
N ALA A 8 -11.62 13.84 8.65
CA ALA A 8 -11.85 12.42 8.53
C ALA A 8 -11.19 11.79 7.27
N LYS A 9 -10.64 12.61 6.37
CA LYS A 9 -10.10 12.18 5.07
C LYS A 9 -8.67 12.65 4.87
N ALA A 10 -7.88 11.79 4.23
CA ALA A 10 -6.51 12.07 3.84
C ALA A 10 -6.17 11.54 2.45
N LEU A 11 -5.16 12.12 1.84
CA LEU A 11 -4.69 11.75 0.52
C LEU A 11 -3.16 11.65 0.48
N VAL A 12 -2.65 10.53 -0.01
CA VAL A 12 -1.24 10.33 -0.31
C VAL A 12 -1.07 10.21 -1.81
N ALA A 13 -0.31 11.12 -2.41
CA ALA A 13 0.06 11.06 -3.82
C ALA A 13 1.37 10.26 -3.96
N VAL A 14 1.26 9.06 -4.50
CA VAL A 14 2.40 8.18 -4.77
C VAL A 14 2.98 8.52 -6.13
N GLN A 15 4.20 9.06 -6.15
CA GLN A 15 4.94 9.30 -7.39
C GLN A 15 5.49 7.98 -7.92
N VAL A 16 5.16 7.66 -9.16
CA VAL A 16 5.52 6.40 -9.80
C VAL A 16 6.73 6.62 -10.72
N PRO A 17 7.91 6.04 -10.41
CA PRO A 17 9.08 6.13 -11.27
C PRO A 17 8.83 5.59 -12.68
N ALA A 18 9.62 6.05 -13.65
CA ALA A 18 9.55 5.53 -15.02
C ALA A 18 9.89 4.02 -15.04
N GLY A 19 9.19 3.26 -15.87
CA GLY A 19 9.38 1.82 -15.98
C GLY A 19 8.71 0.99 -14.88
N THR A 20 8.09 1.61 -13.89
CA THR A 20 7.37 0.89 -12.85
C THR A 20 6.12 0.22 -13.43
N THR A 21 6.01 -1.09 -13.26
CA THR A 21 4.82 -1.86 -13.66
C THR A 21 3.77 -1.89 -12.57
N ASP A 22 4.21 -1.97 -11.34
CA ASP A 22 3.37 -2.14 -10.16
C ASP A 22 3.91 -1.35 -8.97
N ILE A 23 3.03 -0.96 -8.06
CA ILE A 23 3.40 -0.57 -6.71
C ILE A 23 2.92 -1.62 -5.73
N LEU A 24 3.73 -1.91 -4.74
CA LEU A 24 3.39 -2.70 -3.58
C LEU A 24 3.17 -1.74 -2.41
N TYR A 25 2.13 -1.96 -1.65
CA TYR A 25 1.86 -1.13 -0.48
C TYR A 25 1.58 -1.98 0.76
N SER A 26 1.87 -1.40 1.89
CA SER A 26 1.47 -1.89 3.21
C SER A 26 0.92 -0.71 4.00
N MET A 27 -0.21 -0.89 4.66
CA MET A 27 -0.88 0.13 5.44
C MET A 27 -1.33 -0.42 6.77
N ARG A 28 -1.24 0.41 7.80
CA ARG A 28 -1.72 0.13 9.15
C ARG A 28 -2.31 1.37 9.79
N VAL A 29 -3.36 1.17 10.57
CA VAL A 29 -4.03 2.20 11.36
C VAL A 29 -3.85 1.90 12.85
N ALA A 30 -3.51 2.92 13.63
CA ALA A 30 -3.35 2.81 15.07
C ALA A 30 -4.09 3.94 15.80
N THR A 31 -4.58 3.67 17.03
CA THR A 31 -5.35 4.64 17.83
C THR A 31 -4.49 5.44 18.81
N SER A 32 -3.30 4.96 19.18
CA SER A 32 -2.50 5.59 20.23
C SER A 32 -1.05 5.81 19.87
N GLU A 33 -0.42 6.78 20.53
CA GLU A 33 1.03 6.99 20.43
C GLU A 33 1.85 5.81 20.97
N GLN A 34 1.30 4.98 21.82
CA GLN A 34 1.97 3.77 22.36
C GLN A 34 2.21 2.72 21.28
N SER A 35 1.43 2.72 20.21
CA SER A 35 1.73 1.90 19.03
C SER A 35 2.96 2.38 18.26
N ARG A 36 3.54 3.53 18.59
CA ARG A 36 4.81 3.99 18.02
C ARG A 36 5.99 3.04 18.26
N SER A 37 6.01 2.30 19.35
CA SER A 37 7.06 1.29 19.57
C SER A 37 6.96 0.12 18.59
N ALA A 38 5.75 -0.25 18.19
CA ALA A 38 5.51 -1.21 17.11
C ALA A 38 5.80 -0.63 15.71
N ASP A 39 5.92 0.70 15.59
CA ASP A 39 6.22 1.39 14.34
C ASP A 39 7.61 1.07 13.80
N GLY A 40 8.58 0.83 14.69
CA GLY A 40 9.92 0.39 14.29
C GLY A 40 9.91 -0.97 13.57
N GLU A 41 8.98 -1.84 13.92
CA GLU A 41 8.80 -3.14 13.26
C GLU A 41 8.08 -3.00 11.92
N PHE A 42 7.11 -2.09 11.82
CA PHE A 42 6.41 -1.82 10.56
C PHE A 42 7.29 -1.06 9.56
N HIS A 43 8.16 -0.20 10.05
CA HIS A 43 9.07 0.56 9.21
C HIS A 43 10.00 -0.38 8.42
N ASN A 44 10.03 -0.22 7.10
CA ASN A 44 10.78 -1.06 6.17
C ASN A 44 10.29 -2.53 6.06
N ASN A 45 9.07 -2.84 6.50
CA ASN A 45 8.53 -4.20 6.39
C ASN A 45 8.50 -4.68 4.94
N LEU A 46 8.04 -3.85 3.99
CA LEU A 46 8.07 -4.15 2.57
C LEU A 46 9.49 -4.40 2.07
N THR A 47 10.43 -3.53 2.45
CA THR A 47 11.84 -3.64 2.04
C THR A 47 12.51 -4.90 2.60
N ARG A 48 12.23 -5.25 3.85
CA ARG A 48 12.74 -6.49 4.48
C ARG A 48 12.19 -7.73 3.79
N SER A 49 10.89 -7.76 3.53
CA SER A 49 10.22 -8.87 2.86
C SER A 49 10.72 -9.04 1.43
N TYR A 50 10.92 -7.95 0.70
CA TYR A 50 11.54 -7.97 -0.62
C TYR A 50 12.94 -8.59 -0.60
N LYS A 51 13.81 -8.15 0.31
CA LYS A 51 15.16 -8.70 0.46
C LYS A 51 15.13 -10.19 0.77
N LYS A 52 14.23 -10.63 1.64
CA LYS A 52 14.07 -12.04 1.99
C LYS A 52 13.64 -12.88 0.78
N ILE A 53 12.67 -12.42 0.01
CA ILE A 53 12.19 -13.09 -1.20
C ILE A 53 13.29 -13.18 -2.24
N LYS A 54 14.01 -12.10 -2.50
CA LYS A 54 15.14 -12.07 -3.43
C LYS A 54 16.24 -13.06 -3.02
N MET A 55 16.55 -13.13 -1.74
CA MET A 55 17.55 -14.08 -1.20
C MET A 55 17.12 -15.53 -1.38
N LEU A 56 15.83 -15.84 -1.28
CA LEU A 56 15.28 -17.17 -1.47
C LEU A 56 15.03 -17.54 -2.94
N GLY A 57 15.27 -16.62 -3.88
CA GLY A 57 15.02 -16.83 -5.32
C GLY A 57 13.54 -17.04 -5.67
N MET A 58 12.63 -16.64 -4.80
CA MET A 58 11.19 -16.82 -5.01
C MET A 58 10.64 -15.73 -5.94
N PRO A 59 9.62 -16.04 -6.76
CA PRO A 59 8.95 -15.01 -7.56
C PRO A 59 8.27 -13.99 -6.65
N LEU A 60 8.40 -12.70 -7.01
CA LEU A 60 7.79 -11.60 -6.23
C LEU A 60 6.26 -11.70 -6.17
N TYR A 61 5.66 -12.25 -7.20
CA TYR A 61 4.22 -12.52 -7.25
C TYR A 61 3.90 -13.54 -8.35
N GLU A 62 2.81 -14.25 -8.19
CA GLU A 62 2.23 -15.06 -9.24
C GLU A 62 1.30 -14.18 -10.09
N LYS A 63 1.36 -14.35 -11.41
CA LYS A 63 0.66 -13.51 -12.38
C LYS A 63 -0.87 -13.55 -12.23
N GLU A 64 -1.39 -14.63 -11.66
CA GLU A 64 -2.82 -14.91 -11.51
C GLU A 64 -3.38 -14.61 -10.12
N SER A 65 -2.53 -14.34 -9.13
CA SER A 65 -2.96 -14.05 -7.76
C SER A 65 -2.66 -12.59 -7.40
N ASN A 66 -3.71 -11.83 -7.04
CA ASN A 66 -3.55 -10.50 -6.43
C ASN A 66 -2.81 -10.56 -5.07
N ARG A 67 -2.73 -11.76 -4.49
CA ARG A 67 -2.01 -12.08 -3.25
C ARG A 67 -0.81 -12.97 -3.54
N GLY A 68 0.20 -12.47 -4.22
CA GLY A 68 1.45 -13.21 -4.39
C GLY A 68 2.14 -13.53 -3.05
N VAL A 69 3.15 -14.41 -3.09
CA VAL A 69 3.97 -14.81 -1.92
C VAL A 69 4.43 -13.59 -1.10
N PHE A 70 4.68 -12.47 -1.76
CA PHE A 70 5.08 -11.22 -1.11
C PHE A 70 3.98 -10.67 -0.18
N VAL A 71 2.73 -10.63 -0.64
CA VAL A 71 1.60 -10.15 0.15
C VAL A 71 1.29 -11.10 1.31
N THR A 72 1.37 -12.40 1.07
CA THR A 72 1.19 -13.42 2.11
C THR A 72 2.23 -13.32 3.23
N LEU A 73 3.49 -13.00 2.89
CA LEU A 73 4.54 -12.78 3.88
C LEU A 73 4.36 -11.49 4.71
N LEU A 74 3.57 -10.55 4.20
CA LEU A 74 3.22 -9.30 4.89
C LEU A 74 1.95 -9.41 5.72
N ASP A 75 1.14 -10.44 5.48
CA ASP A 75 -0.09 -10.69 6.25
C ASP A 75 0.28 -10.93 7.72
N ASP A 76 0.13 -9.89 8.52
CA ASP A 76 0.30 -9.94 9.96
C ASP A 76 -0.99 -10.50 10.55
N ASN A 77 -1.00 -11.79 10.88
CA ASN A 77 -2.10 -12.52 11.53
C ASN A 77 -2.34 -12.02 12.97
N ARG A 78 -2.21 -10.71 13.25
CA ARG A 78 -2.54 -10.16 14.56
C ARG A 78 -4.04 -10.23 14.78
N PRO A 79 -4.47 -10.72 15.94
CA PRO A 79 -5.88 -10.69 16.27
C PRO A 79 -6.36 -9.23 16.28
N ILE A 80 -7.50 -9.01 15.62
CA ILE A 80 -8.21 -7.73 15.63
C ILE A 80 -8.61 -7.45 17.08
N ARG A 81 -8.21 -6.29 17.62
CA ARG A 81 -8.66 -5.82 18.90
C ARG A 81 -9.85 -4.88 18.71
N GLU A 82 -10.85 -4.95 19.58
CA GLU A 82 -12.04 -4.07 19.51
C GLU A 82 -11.69 -2.58 19.60
N GLU A 83 -10.57 -2.25 20.21
CA GLU A 83 -10.04 -0.87 20.37
C GLU A 83 -9.30 -0.36 19.15
N ASP A 84 -9.00 -1.23 18.18
CA ASP A 84 -8.22 -0.84 17.02
C ASP A 84 -9.03 0.04 16.06
N ALA A 85 -8.33 0.98 15.44
CA ALA A 85 -8.92 1.88 14.49
C ALA A 85 -9.10 1.23 13.12
N TYR A 86 -10.20 1.56 12.49
CA TYR A 86 -10.50 1.16 11.13
C TYR A 86 -10.44 2.37 10.23
N CYS A 87 -10.01 2.18 8.98
CA CYS A 87 -10.20 3.16 7.93
C CYS A 87 -10.60 2.51 6.63
N ASN A 88 -11.18 3.30 5.75
CA ASN A 88 -11.36 2.94 4.36
C ASN A 88 -10.16 3.43 3.56
N MET A 89 -9.63 2.60 2.68
CA MET A 89 -8.60 2.97 1.73
C MET A 89 -9.18 2.90 0.31
N TYR A 90 -9.05 4.00 -0.41
CA TYR A 90 -9.50 4.16 -1.79
C TYR A 90 -8.32 4.40 -2.71
N VAL A 91 -8.31 3.75 -3.87
CA VAL A 91 -7.28 3.95 -4.90
C VAL A 91 -7.85 4.81 -6.03
N PHE A 92 -7.30 6.01 -6.21
CA PHE A 92 -7.70 6.90 -7.30
C PHE A 92 -6.59 6.98 -8.34
N ARG A 93 -7.00 6.95 -9.61
CA ARG A 93 -6.10 7.15 -10.76
C ARG A 93 -6.22 8.57 -11.35
N ASN A 94 -7.22 9.32 -10.93
CA ASN A 94 -7.49 10.68 -11.40
C ASN A 94 -7.31 11.70 -10.27
N LYS A 95 -6.46 12.71 -10.52
CA LYS A 95 -6.12 13.75 -9.56
C LYS A 95 -7.34 14.55 -9.11
N THR A 96 -8.25 14.88 -10.03
CA THR A 96 -9.42 15.70 -9.71
C THR A 96 -10.34 14.96 -8.74
N GLN A 97 -10.59 13.67 -8.98
CA GLN A 97 -11.42 12.86 -8.10
C GLN A 97 -10.77 12.64 -6.74
N ALA A 98 -9.45 12.38 -6.71
CA ALA A 98 -8.69 12.27 -5.48
C ALA A 98 -8.78 13.57 -4.63
N LYS A 99 -8.70 14.73 -5.27
CA LYS A 99 -8.90 16.01 -4.58
C LYS A 99 -10.33 16.23 -4.10
N GLN A 100 -11.33 15.92 -4.92
CA GLN A 100 -12.74 16.00 -4.50
C GLN A 100 -13.04 15.12 -3.30
N PHE A 101 -12.39 13.94 -3.21
CA PHE A 101 -12.43 13.08 -2.05
C PHE A 101 -11.80 13.77 -0.83
N GLN A 102 -10.57 14.25 -0.96
CA GLN A 102 -9.81 14.88 0.12
C GLN A 102 -10.54 16.11 0.70
N ASP A 103 -11.04 16.95 -0.19
CA ASP A 103 -11.71 18.23 0.17
C ASP A 103 -13.14 17.99 0.69
N GLY A 104 -13.62 16.74 0.66
CA GLY A 104 -14.97 16.38 1.13
C GLY A 104 -16.10 16.92 0.24
N THR A 105 -15.79 17.43 -0.96
CA THR A 105 -16.80 17.99 -1.88
C THR A 105 -17.70 16.92 -2.48
N LYS A 106 -17.24 15.67 -2.47
CA LYS A 106 -18.03 14.49 -2.84
C LYS A 106 -17.77 13.35 -1.88
N ALA A 107 -18.81 12.55 -1.61
CA ALA A 107 -18.66 11.27 -0.93
C ALA A 107 -17.88 10.27 -1.82
N ALA A 108 -17.18 9.31 -1.23
CA ALA A 108 -16.45 8.29 -1.99
C ALA A 108 -17.35 7.54 -2.97
N SER A 109 -18.59 7.25 -2.57
CA SER A 109 -19.60 6.59 -3.42
C SER A 109 -19.99 7.36 -4.70
N GLN A 110 -19.68 8.66 -4.76
CA GLN A 110 -19.93 9.53 -5.92
C GLN A 110 -18.69 9.72 -6.81
N LEU A 111 -17.58 9.06 -6.46
CA LEU A 111 -16.31 9.19 -7.15
C LEU A 111 -15.95 7.85 -7.82
N SER A 112 -15.25 7.93 -8.95
CA SER A 112 -14.64 6.75 -9.56
C SER A 112 -13.32 6.47 -8.87
N TYR A 113 -13.26 5.40 -8.10
CA TYR A 113 -12.04 4.82 -7.55
C TYR A 113 -11.89 3.38 -8.04
N ASP A 114 -10.71 2.84 -7.93
CA ASP A 114 -10.39 1.49 -8.37
C ASP A 114 -10.82 0.48 -7.29
N VAL A 115 -12.00 -0.09 -7.47
CA VAL A 115 -12.66 -0.96 -6.47
C VAL A 115 -11.82 -2.20 -6.17
N ASP A 116 -11.19 -2.78 -7.20
CA ASP A 116 -10.39 -4.01 -7.07
C ASP A 116 -9.16 -3.85 -6.17
N TYR A 117 -8.69 -2.61 -6.02
CA TYR A 117 -7.51 -2.28 -5.24
C TYR A 117 -7.82 -1.44 -3.99
N SER A 118 -9.08 -1.17 -3.73
CA SER A 118 -9.55 -0.44 -2.54
C SER A 118 -9.99 -1.41 -1.45
N THR A 119 -9.81 -1.02 -0.19
CA THR A 119 -10.17 -1.86 0.96
C THR A 119 -10.93 -1.02 1.97
N LEU A 120 -12.11 -1.50 2.38
CA LEU A 120 -12.98 -0.79 3.30
C LEU A 120 -12.98 -1.45 4.68
N GLY A 121 -13.10 -0.63 5.73
CA GLY A 121 -13.23 -1.10 7.11
C GLY A 121 -12.05 -1.92 7.59
N THR A 122 -10.82 -1.51 7.26
CA THR A 122 -9.63 -2.30 7.59
C THR A 122 -8.73 -1.60 8.61
N GLN A 123 -8.07 -2.40 9.46
CA GLN A 123 -7.01 -1.95 10.37
C GLN A 123 -5.64 -2.00 9.73
N SER A 124 -5.44 -2.96 8.85
CA SER A 124 -4.24 -3.10 8.05
C SER A 124 -4.58 -3.76 6.72
N CYS A 125 -3.87 -3.38 5.68
CA CYS A 125 -3.93 -4.09 4.41
C CYS A 125 -2.61 -3.97 3.66
N ASN A 126 -2.38 -4.96 2.83
CA ASN A 126 -1.24 -5.03 1.92
C ASN A 126 -1.77 -5.34 0.54
N GLY A 127 -1.09 -4.86 -0.48
CA GLY A 127 -1.53 -5.18 -1.83
C GLY A 127 -0.57 -4.74 -2.90
N ARG A 128 -0.95 -5.08 -4.11
CA ARG A 128 -0.30 -4.71 -5.35
C ARG A 128 -1.26 -3.90 -6.20
N ILE A 129 -0.82 -2.79 -6.73
CA ILE A 129 -1.59 -1.94 -7.64
C ILE A 129 -0.80 -1.81 -8.96
N PRO A 130 -1.31 -2.35 -10.08
CA PRO A 130 -0.72 -2.13 -11.39
C PRO A 130 -0.75 -0.64 -11.75
N THR A 131 0.37 -0.11 -12.19
CA THR A 131 0.49 1.34 -12.49
C THR A 131 -0.24 1.73 -13.78
N LYS A 132 -0.39 0.79 -14.71
CA LYS A 132 -0.98 1.04 -16.05
C LYS A 132 -0.34 2.25 -16.76
N GLY A 133 0.97 2.47 -16.54
CA GLY A 133 1.72 3.59 -17.12
C GLY A 133 1.49 4.96 -16.48
N LEU A 134 0.72 5.05 -15.42
CA LEU A 134 0.49 6.30 -14.70
C LEU A 134 1.74 6.75 -13.95
N ARG A 135 1.94 8.07 -13.88
CA ARG A 135 3.04 8.71 -13.14
C ARG A 135 2.67 9.03 -11.69
N THR A 136 1.41 8.97 -11.36
CA THR A 136 0.93 9.21 -9.99
C THR A 136 -0.29 8.35 -9.73
N ILE A 137 -0.31 7.71 -8.57
CA ILE A 137 -1.46 6.99 -8.01
C ILE A 137 -1.79 7.67 -6.68
N TYR A 138 -3.07 7.82 -6.38
CA TYR A 138 -3.52 8.49 -5.18
C TYR A 138 -4.18 7.48 -4.24
N LEU A 139 -3.69 7.40 -3.01
CA LEU A 139 -4.28 6.60 -1.95
C LEU A 139 -5.08 7.53 -1.04
N GLY A 140 -6.39 7.40 -1.06
CA GLY A 140 -7.31 8.13 -0.20
C GLY A 140 -7.65 7.31 1.03
N PHE A 141 -7.68 7.95 2.19
CA PHE A 141 -8.00 7.29 3.46
C PHE A 141 -9.14 8.04 4.13
N GLU A 142 -10.11 7.31 4.65
CA GLU A 142 -11.27 7.88 5.35
C GLU A 142 -11.47 7.17 6.69
N ASN A 143 -11.50 7.98 7.75
CA ASN A 143 -11.85 7.52 9.09
C ASN A 143 -13.34 7.74 9.31
N GLU A 144 -14.12 6.68 9.40
CA GLU A 144 -15.57 6.77 9.69
C GLU A 144 -15.84 7.03 11.16
N ARG A 145 -14.88 6.83 12.03
CA ARG A 145 -15.01 7.08 13.48
C ARG A 145 -14.56 8.49 13.84
N VAL A 146 -15.44 9.46 13.77
CA VAL A 146 -15.16 10.89 13.95
C VAL A 146 -14.61 11.25 15.35
N ARG A 147 -14.71 10.36 16.34
CA ARG A 147 -14.38 10.65 17.75
C ARG A 147 -12.93 10.33 18.14
N TYR A 148 -12.17 9.65 17.30
CA TYR A 148 -10.81 9.20 17.65
C TYR A 148 -9.81 9.63 16.59
N THR A 149 -8.66 10.11 17.06
CA THR A 149 -7.52 10.39 16.17
C THR A 149 -6.88 9.09 15.76
N ASN A 150 -6.82 8.83 14.44
CA ASN A 150 -6.14 7.69 13.89
C ASN A 150 -4.75 8.09 13.37
N TYR A 151 -3.78 7.26 13.65
CA TYR A 151 -2.43 7.35 13.07
C TYR A 151 -2.36 6.36 11.91
N LEU A 152 -2.03 6.85 10.74
CA LEU A 152 -1.91 6.04 9.53
C LEU A 152 -0.45 5.88 9.12
N TRP A 153 -0.03 4.65 8.97
CA TRP A 153 1.25 4.27 8.42
C TRP A 153 1.06 3.70 7.04
N VAL A 154 1.81 4.22 6.08
CA VAL A 154 1.77 3.72 4.70
C VAL A 154 3.20 3.58 4.20
N GLU A 155 3.55 2.41 3.75
CA GLU A 155 4.78 2.11 3.03
C GLU A 155 4.43 1.72 1.60
N VAL A 156 5.17 2.26 0.63
CA VAL A 156 4.96 1.97 -0.80
C VAL A 156 6.29 1.71 -1.46
N VAL A 157 6.36 0.66 -2.27
CA VAL A 157 7.54 0.27 -3.04
C VAL A 157 7.15 0.14 -4.52
N ALA A 158 7.95 0.72 -5.39
CA ALA A 158 7.81 0.59 -6.83
C ALA A 158 8.52 -0.68 -7.35
N VAL A 159 7.84 -1.44 -8.20
CA VAL A 159 8.41 -2.61 -8.89
C VAL A 159 8.80 -2.20 -10.30
N VAL A 160 10.11 -2.20 -10.56
CA VAL A 160 10.67 -1.94 -11.89
C VAL A 160 11.28 -3.24 -12.40
N PRO A 161 10.73 -3.88 -13.44
CA PRO A 161 11.30 -5.08 -14.02
C PRO A 161 12.64 -4.75 -14.70
N THR A 162 13.63 -5.58 -14.48
CA THR A 162 14.93 -5.53 -15.18
C THR A 162 15.15 -6.84 -15.91
N THR A 163 15.69 -6.76 -17.13
CA THR A 163 16.08 -7.94 -17.92
C THR A 163 17.60 -8.06 -17.90
N GLU A 164 18.09 -9.19 -17.40
CA GLU A 164 19.52 -9.52 -17.44
C GLU A 164 19.73 -10.60 -18.49
N TYR A 165 20.71 -10.38 -19.37
CA TYR A 165 21.11 -11.34 -20.40
C TYR A 165 22.37 -12.08 -19.96
N TYR A 166 22.30 -13.42 -19.92
CA TYR A 166 23.45 -14.27 -19.60
C TYR A 166 23.95 -14.99 -20.85
N THR A 167 25.25 -14.93 -21.09
CA THR A 167 25.90 -15.72 -22.14
C THR A 167 26.59 -16.90 -21.46
N THR A 168 26.20 -18.12 -21.82
CA THR A 168 26.87 -19.32 -21.35
C THR A 168 28.11 -19.53 -22.19
N LYS A 169 29.29 -19.56 -21.56
CA LYS A 169 30.57 -19.96 -22.21
C LYS A 169 30.84 -21.42 -21.86
N TYR A 170 30.96 -22.25 -22.87
CA TYR A 170 31.42 -23.63 -22.70
C TYR A 170 32.93 -23.66 -22.91
N SER A 171 33.68 -24.22 -21.97
CA SER A 171 35.09 -24.63 -22.18
C SER A 171 35.09 -26.13 -22.38
N VAL A 172 35.56 -26.58 -23.55
CA VAL A 172 35.86 -28.00 -23.77
C VAL A 172 37.29 -28.23 -23.25
N GLN A 173 37.42 -29.16 -22.30
CA GLN A 173 38.71 -29.65 -21.83
C GLN A 173 39.17 -30.78 -22.74
#